data_103bc2daf8c73822b8cac50da544de2f
#
_entry.id   103bc2daf8c73822b8cac50da544de2f
#
_cell.length_a   1.000
_cell.length_b   1.000
_cell.length_c   1.000
_cell.angle_alpha   90.00
_cell.angle_beta   90.00
_cell.angle_gamma   90.00
#
_symmetry.space_group_name_H-M   'P 1'
#
loop_
_entity.id
_entity.type
_entity.pdbx_description
1 polymer ?
#
loop_
_entity_poly.entity_id
_entity_poly.type
_entity_poly.pdbx_seq_one_letter_code
_entity_poly.pdbx_strand_id
1 'polypeptide(L)'
;MRIKIDAVPDSSAFPEQADVIVIGGGIIGTSVTYELAKRGVQVALFEKGVIGCEQSGRNWGWVRQQNRDLYELPMAMYSLQRWSELGDETGYDLGFRRSGILYGTTREEDLQKWETWGKKARELGFHSEILSASEARERMNSATPWLGGIWSPTDGRAEPSKAAPALAMGAQNLGANIQQRCAVRGLEIAAGKVAGVWTERGLVKASTVICCGGAWSSRFFKQLGIDLPCANILGTAFKTTAAPEIIKGCVSTPNLAIRRRLDGSYTISIPGRGRLDLAPQNLRFATKFYPMYRSKIAKKLKIRINSSFFSGPEAAGSWSMQSRSPFEKHRVLDPAPDRGILREAIASLVAEFPALKGIGIDHAWAGWIDTTPDLVPVIDSIDEIPGFVVASGFSGHGFGIGPGAGKLTAQLVMNDQPYTDFSPYRLSRFYDGTEIRQPQMM
;
A
#
# COMPACT_ATOMS: atom_id res chain seq x y z
N MET A 1 -2.72 -21.48 0.64
CA MET A 1 -4.00 -21.11 1.33
C MET A 1 -4.15 -19.61 1.20
N ARG A 2 -5.24 -19.12 0.61
CA ARG A 2 -5.44 -17.68 0.37
C ARG A 2 -5.64 -16.93 1.68
N ILE A 3 -5.20 -15.66 1.76
CA ILE A 3 -5.50 -14.79 2.90
C ILE A 3 -7.02 -14.68 3.07
N LYS A 4 -7.46 -14.69 4.32
CA LYS A 4 -8.87 -14.45 4.66
C LYS A 4 -9.14 -12.95 4.61
N ILE A 5 -10.09 -12.53 3.77
CA ILE A 5 -10.58 -11.15 3.64
C ILE A 5 -12.07 -11.17 3.91
N ASP A 6 -12.60 -10.15 4.57
CA ASP A 6 -14.03 -10.01 4.81
C ASP A 6 -14.76 -9.87 3.47
N ALA A 7 -15.91 -10.51 3.35
CA ALA A 7 -16.64 -10.54 2.09
C ALA A 7 -17.33 -9.20 1.82
N VAL A 8 -17.29 -8.77 0.57
CA VAL A 8 -18.07 -7.63 0.07
C VAL A 8 -19.03 -8.18 -1.01
N PRO A 9 -20.32 -7.91 -0.94
CA PRO A 9 -21.24 -8.28 -2.01
C PRO A 9 -20.97 -7.45 -3.28
N ASP A 10 -21.20 -8.04 -4.45
CA ASP A 10 -21.26 -7.26 -5.68
C ASP A 10 -22.56 -6.44 -5.71
N SER A 11 -22.54 -5.26 -6.31
CA SER A 11 -23.77 -4.52 -6.61
C SER A 11 -24.64 -5.29 -7.61
N SER A 12 -25.94 -5.29 -7.40
CA SER A 12 -26.90 -6.14 -8.14
C SER A 12 -26.95 -5.84 -9.64
N ALA A 13 -26.85 -4.55 -10.02
CA ALA A 13 -26.87 -4.12 -11.41
C ALA A 13 -25.44 -3.87 -11.92
N PHE A 14 -25.15 -4.35 -13.12
CA PHE A 14 -23.94 -3.96 -13.83
C PHE A 14 -24.17 -2.56 -14.43
N PRO A 15 -23.26 -1.59 -14.20
CA PRO A 15 -23.48 -0.22 -14.67
C PRO A 15 -23.19 -0.10 -16.16
N GLU A 16 -24.04 0.62 -16.89
CA GLU A 16 -23.76 1.02 -18.28
C GLU A 16 -22.94 2.30 -18.36
N GLN A 17 -23.05 3.15 -17.31
CA GLN A 17 -22.33 4.40 -17.19
C GLN A 17 -22.13 4.80 -15.72
N ALA A 18 -21.15 5.66 -15.47
CA ALA A 18 -20.90 6.32 -14.20
C ALA A 18 -20.27 7.71 -14.45
N ASP A 19 -20.27 8.60 -13.45
CA ASP A 19 -19.51 9.86 -13.54
C ASP A 19 -18.03 9.57 -13.48
N VAL A 20 -17.64 8.68 -12.55
CA VAL A 20 -16.24 8.27 -12.31
C VAL A 20 -16.14 6.74 -12.23
N ILE A 21 -15.18 6.18 -12.92
CA ILE A 21 -14.80 4.77 -12.80
C ILE A 21 -13.49 4.65 -12.03
N VAL A 22 -13.46 3.76 -11.04
CA VAL A 22 -12.25 3.40 -10.27
C VAL A 22 -11.81 1.99 -10.64
N ILE A 23 -10.55 1.84 -11.08
CA ILE A 23 -9.95 0.55 -11.44
C ILE A 23 -9.10 0.06 -10.26
N GLY A 24 -9.53 -1.04 -9.62
CA GLY A 24 -8.82 -1.70 -8.53
C GLY A 24 -9.47 -1.48 -7.17
N GLY A 25 -9.76 -2.59 -6.49
CA GLY A 25 -10.45 -2.66 -5.20
C GLY A 25 -9.49 -2.80 -4.00
N GLY A 26 -8.27 -2.26 -4.09
CA GLY A 26 -7.36 -2.10 -2.95
C GLY A 26 -7.79 -0.96 -2.03
N ILE A 27 -7.04 -0.76 -0.94
CA ILE A 27 -7.32 0.30 0.05
C ILE A 27 -7.40 1.69 -0.60
N ILE A 28 -6.60 1.96 -1.64
CA ILE A 28 -6.61 3.24 -2.35
C ILE A 28 -7.91 3.39 -3.13
N GLY A 29 -8.24 2.43 -4.00
CA GLY A 29 -9.45 2.51 -4.82
C GLY A 29 -10.72 2.53 -3.99
N THR A 30 -10.81 1.76 -2.90
CA THR A 30 -11.96 1.79 -1.99
C THR A 30 -12.07 3.10 -1.22
N SER A 31 -10.92 3.71 -0.83
CA SER A 31 -10.89 5.04 -0.20
C SER A 31 -11.34 6.13 -1.18
N VAL A 32 -10.85 6.12 -2.43
CA VAL A 32 -11.28 7.04 -3.49
C VAL A 32 -12.79 6.90 -3.74
N THR A 33 -13.27 5.66 -3.91
CA THR A 33 -14.68 5.38 -4.15
C THR A 33 -15.56 5.89 -3.02
N TYR A 34 -15.17 5.66 -1.77
CA TYR A 34 -15.88 6.16 -0.59
C TYR A 34 -15.93 7.69 -0.56
N GLU A 35 -14.79 8.35 -0.77
CA GLU A 35 -14.70 9.82 -0.75
C GLU A 35 -15.51 10.49 -1.88
N LEU A 36 -15.58 9.89 -3.05
CA LEU A 36 -16.41 10.37 -4.16
C LEU A 36 -17.89 10.11 -3.91
N ALA A 37 -18.27 8.90 -3.48
CA ALA A 37 -19.66 8.56 -3.16
C ALA A 37 -20.22 9.44 -2.04
N LYS A 38 -19.41 9.77 -1.02
CA LYS A 38 -19.76 10.72 0.05
C LYS A 38 -20.11 12.13 -0.46
N ARG A 39 -19.65 12.48 -1.67
CA ARG A 39 -19.98 13.73 -2.36
C ARG A 39 -21.15 13.62 -3.35
N GLY A 40 -21.81 12.48 -3.39
CA GLY A 40 -22.93 12.22 -4.30
C GLY A 40 -22.53 11.92 -5.75
N VAL A 41 -21.23 11.66 -6.01
CA VAL A 41 -20.74 11.26 -7.35
C VAL A 41 -21.20 9.83 -7.64
N GLN A 42 -21.71 9.56 -8.83
CA GLN A 42 -22.01 8.21 -9.29
C GLN A 42 -20.71 7.47 -9.65
N VAL A 43 -20.23 6.64 -8.73
CA VAL A 43 -18.95 5.92 -8.87
C VAL A 43 -19.20 4.45 -9.18
N ALA A 44 -18.47 3.92 -10.17
CA ALA A 44 -18.35 2.48 -10.41
C ALA A 44 -16.91 2.02 -10.14
N LEU A 45 -16.75 1.05 -9.23
CA LEU A 45 -15.46 0.41 -8.95
C LEU A 45 -15.44 -0.98 -9.57
N PHE A 46 -14.38 -1.27 -10.34
CA PHE A 46 -14.12 -2.58 -10.92
C PHE A 46 -12.86 -3.21 -10.32
N GLU A 47 -13.02 -4.41 -9.75
CA GLU A 47 -11.92 -5.22 -9.21
C GLU A 47 -11.83 -6.55 -9.98
N LYS A 48 -10.64 -6.85 -10.51
CA LYS A 48 -10.39 -8.09 -11.26
C LYS A 48 -10.49 -9.38 -10.43
N GLY A 49 -10.19 -9.26 -9.14
CA GLY A 49 -10.27 -10.33 -8.14
C GLY A 49 -11.41 -10.10 -7.16
N VAL A 50 -11.06 -9.93 -5.88
CA VAL A 50 -11.97 -9.51 -4.82
C VAL A 50 -11.39 -8.34 -4.06
N ILE A 51 -12.24 -7.54 -3.45
CA ILE A 51 -11.83 -6.35 -2.69
C ILE A 51 -10.77 -6.72 -1.65
N GLY A 52 -9.66 -5.95 -1.64
CA GLY A 52 -8.59 -6.10 -0.67
C GLY A 52 -7.67 -7.31 -0.83
N CYS A 53 -7.86 -8.18 -1.80
CA CYS A 53 -7.17 -9.48 -1.89
C CYS A 53 -5.69 -9.42 -2.29
N GLU A 54 -5.24 -8.31 -2.84
CA GLU A 54 -3.83 -8.09 -3.21
C GLU A 54 -3.05 -7.48 -2.02
N GLN A 55 -2.17 -6.51 -2.26
CA GLN A 55 -1.29 -5.95 -1.23
C GLN A 55 -2.05 -5.34 -0.03
N SER A 56 -3.26 -4.82 -0.24
CA SER A 56 -4.09 -4.25 0.84
C SER A 56 -4.46 -5.24 1.93
N GLY A 57 -4.64 -6.53 1.60
CA GLY A 57 -4.86 -7.59 2.58
C GLY A 57 -3.57 -8.29 3.07
N ARG A 58 -2.42 -7.98 2.44
CA ARG A 58 -1.14 -8.68 2.67
C ARG A 58 -0.10 -7.86 3.43
N ASN A 59 -0.41 -6.59 3.73
CA ASN A 59 0.46 -5.72 4.48
C ASN A 59 0.51 -6.07 5.99
N TRP A 60 1.34 -5.36 6.73
CA TRP A 60 1.52 -5.61 8.16
C TRP A 60 0.40 -5.04 9.04
N GLY A 61 -0.47 -4.21 8.48
CA GLY A 61 -1.56 -3.55 9.22
C GLY A 61 -1.11 -2.37 10.07
N TRP A 62 -0.01 -1.72 9.73
CA TRP A 62 0.51 -0.56 10.43
C TRP A 62 -0.11 0.72 9.88
N VAL A 63 -0.63 1.54 10.77
CA VAL A 63 -1.12 2.89 10.46
C VAL A 63 -0.21 3.86 11.18
N ARG A 64 0.74 4.44 10.45
CA ARG A 64 1.86 5.18 11.05
C ARG A 64 2.15 6.50 10.35
N GLN A 65 2.55 7.47 11.14
CA GLN A 65 3.17 8.74 10.75
C GLN A 65 4.68 8.67 10.99
N GLN A 66 5.08 8.00 12.07
CA GLN A 66 6.47 7.90 12.51
C GLN A 66 7.38 7.42 11.38
N ASN A 67 8.50 8.14 11.21
CA ASN A 67 9.54 7.81 10.23
C ASN A 67 9.03 7.70 8.78
N ARG A 68 8.05 8.54 8.41
CA ARG A 68 7.59 8.72 7.03
C ARG A 68 8.50 9.69 6.28
N ASP A 69 8.52 9.58 4.95
CA ASP A 69 9.05 10.66 4.12
C ASP A 69 8.33 11.96 4.47
N LEU A 70 9.06 13.07 4.56
CA LEU A 70 8.47 14.35 4.98
C LEU A 70 7.43 14.88 3.99
N TYR A 71 7.50 14.47 2.71
CA TYR A 71 6.44 14.79 1.74
C TYR A 71 5.16 13.98 1.99
N GLU A 72 5.28 12.75 2.48
CA GLU A 72 4.11 11.91 2.83
C GLU A 72 3.56 12.22 4.23
N LEU A 73 4.31 12.91 5.09
CA LEU A 73 3.93 13.10 6.49
C LEU A 73 2.59 13.85 6.64
N PRO A 74 2.29 14.94 5.91
CA PRO A 74 0.97 15.60 5.97
C PRO A 74 -0.17 14.65 5.59
N MET A 75 0.03 13.84 4.54
CA MET A 75 -0.95 12.81 4.14
C MET A 75 -1.12 11.73 5.21
N ALA A 76 -0.03 11.30 5.86
CA ALA A 76 -0.08 10.30 6.92
C ALA A 76 -0.81 10.84 8.16
N MET A 77 -0.60 12.11 8.53
CA MET A 77 -1.29 12.78 9.64
C MET A 77 -2.79 12.89 9.39
N TYR A 78 -3.19 13.38 8.22
CA TYR A 78 -4.59 13.44 7.82
C TYR A 78 -5.21 12.03 7.77
N SER A 79 -4.49 11.07 7.21
CA SER A 79 -4.94 9.69 7.11
C SER A 79 -5.20 9.06 8.47
N LEU A 80 -4.32 9.29 9.46
CA LEU A 80 -4.49 8.77 10.82
C LEU A 80 -5.74 9.35 11.51
N GLN A 81 -6.05 10.62 11.28
CA GLN A 81 -7.32 11.20 11.73
C GLN A 81 -8.49 10.45 11.10
N ARG A 82 -8.46 10.26 9.76
CA ARG A 82 -9.52 9.54 9.04
C ARG A 82 -9.70 8.10 9.53
N TRP A 83 -8.60 7.40 9.82
CA TRP A 83 -8.69 6.04 10.40
C TRP A 83 -9.50 6.00 11.70
N SER A 84 -9.46 7.07 12.50
CA SER A 84 -10.22 7.16 13.75
C SER A 84 -11.73 7.40 13.53
N GLU A 85 -12.10 8.00 12.41
CA GLU A 85 -13.46 8.43 12.08
C GLU A 85 -14.21 7.42 11.19
N LEU A 86 -13.47 6.74 10.31
CA LEU A 86 -14.05 5.90 9.26
C LEU A 86 -14.87 4.72 9.78
N GLY A 87 -14.59 4.21 10.98
CA GLY A 87 -15.40 3.16 11.59
C GLY A 87 -16.83 3.61 11.83
N ASP A 88 -17.00 4.76 12.44
CA ASP A 88 -18.31 5.35 12.74
C ASP A 88 -19.00 5.85 11.46
N GLU A 89 -18.24 6.48 10.55
CA GLU A 89 -18.79 7.01 9.31
C GLU A 89 -19.31 5.92 8.36
N THR A 90 -18.59 4.81 8.22
CA THR A 90 -18.98 3.71 7.33
C THR A 90 -19.99 2.76 7.96
N GLY A 91 -20.05 2.72 9.29
CA GLY A 91 -20.82 1.73 10.05
C GLY A 91 -20.13 0.35 10.14
N TYR A 92 -18.86 0.24 9.74
CA TYR A 92 -18.10 -1.03 9.74
C TYR A 92 -16.77 -0.89 10.49
N ASP A 93 -16.40 -1.90 11.31
CA ASP A 93 -15.11 -1.91 12.01
C ASP A 93 -13.96 -2.20 11.02
N LEU A 94 -13.12 -1.21 10.75
CA LEU A 94 -11.90 -1.35 9.96
C LEU A 94 -10.78 -2.10 10.73
N GLY A 95 -11.04 -2.43 11.99
CA GLY A 95 -10.03 -3.03 12.87
C GLY A 95 -8.97 -2.04 13.36
N PHE A 96 -9.21 -0.73 13.21
CA PHE A 96 -8.28 0.30 13.65
C PHE A 96 -8.25 0.42 15.19
N ARG A 97 -7.04 0.51 15.74
CA ARG A 97 -6.82 0.78 17.17
C ARG A 97 -5.59 1.68 17.30
N ARG A 98 -5.72 2.78 18.04
CA ARG A 98 -4.56 3.57 18.50
C ARG A 98 -3.81 2.76 19.53
N SER A 99 -2.59 2.37 19.22
CA SER A 99 -1.80 1.48 20.05
C SER A 99 -0.35 1.93 20.18
N GLY A 100 -0.02 3.02 19.53
CA GLY A 100 1.34 3.49 19.39
C GLY A 100 2.19 2.60 18.48
N ILE A 101 3.31 3.17 18.03
CA ILE A 101 4.36 2.44 17.29
C ILE A 101 5.70 2.78 17.90
N LEU A 102 6.47 1.72 18.20
CA LEU A 102 7.80 1.81 18.80
C LEU A 102 8.85 1.24 17.84
N TYR A 103 9.90 2.00 17.60
CA TYR A 103 11.11 1.50 16.97
C TYR A 103 12.22 1.46 17.99
N GLY A 104 12.90 0.32 18.11
CA GLY A 104 14.06 0.15 18.95
C GLY A 104 15.32 -0.07 18.14
N THR A 105 16.45 0.34 18.67
CA THR A 105 17.74 0.15 18.03
C THR A 105 18.85 -0.17 19.02
N THR A 106 19.85 -0.88 18.50
CA THR A 106 21.14 -1.12 19.14
C THR A 106 22.26 -0.30 18.51
N ARG A 107 21.92 0.69 17.66
CA ARG A 107 22.88 1.50 16.89
C ARG A 107 22.65 2.98 17.14
N GLU A 108 23.71 3.69 17.50
CA GLU A 108 23.70 5.15 17.71
C GLU A 108 23.27 5.92 16.46
N GLU A 109 23.67 5.46 15.27
CA GLU A 109 23.31 6.08 14.00
C GLU A 109 21.80 6.19 13.79
N ASP A 110 21.01 5.23 14.28
CA ASP A 110 19.56 5.25 14.13
C ASP A 110 18.95 6.32 15.04
N LEU A 111 19.43 6.45 16.28
CA LEU A 111 18.98 7.50 17.21
C LEU A 111 19.23 8.90 16.63
N GLN A 112 20.44 9.16 16.13
CA GLN A 112 20.79 10.44 15.51
C GLN A 112 19.91 10.76 14.29
N LYS A 113 19.60 9.76 13.48
CA LYS A 113 18.70 9.92 12.33
C LYS A 113 17.28 10.22 12.78
N TRP A 114 16.77 9.53 13.80
CA TRP A 114 15.42 9.76 14.33
C TRP A 114 15.30 11.12 15.00
N GLU A 115 16.33 11.59 15.70
CA GLU A 115 16.36 12.95 16.24
C GLU A 115 16.31 14.00 15.12
N THR A 116 17.11 13.81 14.06
CA THR A 116 17.15 14.72 12.91
C THR A 116 15.81 14.74 12.20
N TRP A 117 15.22 13.57 11.95
CA TRP A 117 13.91 13.45 11.35
C TRP A 117 12.82 14.05 12.26
N GLY A 118 12.85 13.77 13.56
CA GLY A 118 11.88 14.26 14.52
C GLY A 118 11.87 15.80 14.66
N LYS A 119 13.02 16.47 14.48
CA LYS A 119 13.08 17.93 14.41
C LYS A 119 12.26 18.46 13.24
N LYS A 120 12.47 17.93 12.03
CA LYS A 120 11.73 18.31 10.81
C LYS A 120 10.25 17.93 10.88
N ALA A 121 9.94 16.77 11.47
CA ALA A 121 8.56 16.34 11.63
C ALA A 121 7.77 17.25 12.58
N ARG A 122 8.41 17.79 13.62
CA ARG A 122 7.79 18.79 14.52
C ARG A 122 7.43 20.09 13.81
N GLU A 123 8.23 20.53 12.85
CA GLU A 123 7.91 21.71 12.02
C GLU A 123 6.62 21.50 11.21
N LEU A 124 6.30 20.26 10.89
CA LEU A 124 5.04 19.85 10.21
C LEU A 124 3.90 19.51 11.21
N GLY A 125 4.13 19.67 12.52
CA GLY A 125 3.12 19.42 13.56
C GLY A 125 3.06 17.98 14.07
N PHE A 126 4.00 17.09 13.68
CA PHE A 126 4.06 15.72 14.21
C PHE A 126 5.07 15.60 15.34
N HIS A 127 4.64 14.94 16.44
CA HIS A 127 5.48 14.73 17.61
C HIS A 127 5.74 13.24 17.84
N SER A 128 7.02 12.91 18.04
CA SER A 128 7.50 11.60 18.49
C SER A 128 8.46 11.78 19.66
N GLU A 129 8.58 10.77 20.48
CA GLU A 129 9.44 10.74 21.66
C GLU A 129 10.68 9.90 21.37
N ILE A 130 11.88 10.45 21.60
CA ILE A 130 13.10 9.65 21.63
C ILE A 130 13.19 9.05 23.04
N LEU A 131 13.33 7.74 23.09
CA LEU A 131 13.39 6.96 24.32
C LEU A 131 14.84 6.64 24.68
N SER A 132 15.15 6.75 25.97
CA SER A 132 16.38 6.21 26.56
C SER A 132 16.43 4.67 26.49
N ALA A 133 17.57 4.09 26.79
CA ALA A 133 17.76 2.64 26.86
C ALA A 133 16.81 1.97 27.88
N SER A 134 16.57 2.61 29.03
CA SER A 134 15.67 2.11 30.08
C SER A 134 14.21 2.13 29.61
N GLU A 135 13.74 3.24 29.06
CA GLU A 135 12.36 3.41 28.56
C GLU A 135 12.06 2.47 27.37
N ALA A 136 13.01 2.32 26.43
CA ALA A 136 12.87 1.40 25.33
C ALA A 136 12.76 -0.06 25.80
N ARG A 137 13.58 -0.45 26.79
CA ARG A 137 13.54 -1.79 27.40
C ARG A 137 12.22 -2.08 28.11
N GLU A 138 11.72 -1.13 28.88
CA GLU A 138 10.46 -1.24 29.59
C GLU A 138 9.29 -1.42 28.60
N ARG A 139 9.21 -0.56 27.57
CA ARG A 139 8.10 -0.58 26.59
C ARG A 139 8.15 -1.79 25.63
N MET A 140 9.35 -2.29 25.30
CA MET A 140 9.50 -3.41 24.37
C MET A 140 9.30 -4.78 25.03
N ASN A 141 9.53 -4.89 26.33
CA ASN A 141 9.48 -6.18 27.05
C ASN A 141 10.24 -7.28 26.29
N SER A 142 11.48 -7.00 25.91
CA SER A 142 12.33 -7.88 25.09
C SER A 142 13.67 -8.15 25.76
N ALA A 143 14.34 -9.23 25.33
CA ALA A 143 15.66 -9.62 25.86
C ALA A 143 16.83 -8.80 25.28
N THR A 144 16.58 -7.99 24.25
CA THR A 144 17.64 -7.23 23.57
C THR A 144 18.09 -6.02 24.40
N PRO A 145 19.41 -5.76 24.52
CA PRO A 145 19.93 -4.58 25.20
C PRO A 145 19.83 -3.34 24.30
N TRP A 146 18.64 -2.74 24.23
CA TRP A 146 18.38 -1.55 23.41
C TRP A 146 19.21 -0.36 23.88
N LEU A 147 19.80 0.40 22.92
CA LEU A 147 20.40 1.71 23.19
C LEU A 147 19.35 2.80 23.37
N GLY A 148 18.20 2.63 22.76
CA GLY A 148 17.08 3.56 22.81
C GLY A 148 16.02 3.23 21.76
N GLY A 149 15.12 4.18 21.56
CA GLY A 149 14.04 4.01 20.60
C GLY A 149 13.41 5.33 20.18
N ILE A 150 12.44 5.23 19.27
CA ILE A 150 11.53 6.33 18.97
C ILE A 150 10.09 5.82 19.08
N TRP A 151 9.26 6.57 19.78
CA TRP A 151 7.89 6.23 20.10
C TRP A 151 6.90 7.27 19.55
N SER A 152 5.85 6.81 18.89
CA SER A 152 4.69 7.63 18.54
C SER A 152 3.45 7.07 19.23
N PRO A 153 2.90 7.75 20.22
CA PRO A 153 1.70 7.31 20.94
C PRO A 153 0.44 7.40 20.07
N THR A 154 0.42 8.30 19.10
CA THR A 154 -0.73 8.57 18.24
C THR A 154 -0.91 7.59 17.11
N ASP A 155 0.16 6.92 16.68
CA ASP A 155 0.12 5.90 15.65
C ASP A 155 -0.70 4.68 16.07
N GLY A 156 -1.06 3.84 15.11
CA GLY A 156 -1.93 2.71 15.38
C GLY A 156 -1.73 1.53 14.46
N ARG A 157 -2.66 0.62 14.56
CA ARG A 157 -2.77 -0.58 13.73
C ARG A 157 -4.20 -0.77 13.25
N ALA A 158 -4.36 -1.45 12.12
CA ALA A 158 -5.67 -1.86 11.62
C ALA A 158 -5.61 -3.29 11.08
N GLU A 159 -6.77 -3.88 10.79
CA GLU A 159 -6.81 -5.23 10.22
C GLU A 159 -6.89 -5.17 8.69
N PRO A 160 -5.84 -5.65 7.99
CA PRO A 160 -5.82 -5.66 6.52
C PRO A 160 -6.99 -6.40 5.88
N SER A 161 -7.51 -7.41 6.57
CA SER A 161 -8.68 -8.17 6.11
C SER A 161 -10.00 -7.41 6.15
N LYS A 162 -10.07 -6.32 6.91
CA LYS A 162 -11.32 -5.58 7.18
C LYS A 162 -11.36 -4.22 6.46
N ALA A 163 -10.23 -3.54 6.36
CA ALA A 163 -10.20 -2.12 6.04
C ALA A 163 -10.74 -1.79 4.63
N ALA A 164 -10.22 -2.42 3.58
CA ALA A 164 -10.73 -2.20 2.22
C ALA A 164 -12.18 -2.69 2.06
N PRO A 165 -12.59 -3.86 2.60
CA PRO A 165 -13.99 -4.27 2.65
C PRO A 165 -14.93 -3.27 3.33
N ALA A 166 -14.58 -2.75 4.49
CA ALA A 166 -15.38 -1.78 5.23
C ALA A 166 -15.62 -0.50 4.42
N LEU A 167 -14.56 0.03 3.80
CA LEU A 167 -14.67 1.19 2.91
C LEU A 167 -15.53 0.91 1.68
N ALA A 168 -15.40 -0.28 1.08
CA ALA A 168 -16.22 -0.69 -0.05
C ALA A 168 -17.69 -0.77 0.32
N MET A 169 -18.03 -1.43 1.43
CA MET A 169 -19.41 -1.51 1.92
C MET A 169 -19.96 -0.13 2.31
N GLY A 170 -19.14 0.72 2.95
CA GLY A 170 -19.53 2.10 3.24
C GLY A 170 -19.82 2.90 1.96
N ALA A 171 -19.02 2.72 0.90
CA ALA A 171 -19.27 3.34 -0.38
C ALA A 171 -20.56 2.81 -1.06
N GLN A 172 -20.84 1.51 -0.97
CA GLN A 172 -22.12 0.93 -1.46
C GLN A 172 -23.33 1.51 -0.75
N ASN A 173 -23.26 1.72 0.57
CA ASN A 173 -24.32 2.36 1.34
C ASN A 173 -24.59 3.80 0.87
N LEU A 174 -23.60 4.44 0.25
CA LEU A 174 -23.69 5.77 -0.36
C LEU A 174 -24.03 5.73 -1.87
N GLY A 175 -24.35 4.56 -2.42
CA GLY A 175 -24.78 4.37 -3.80
C GLY A 175 -23.66 4.02 -4.80
N ALA A 176 -22.43 3.81 -4.38
CA ALA A 176 -21.37 3.35 -5.29
C ALA A 176 -21.65 1.95 -5.83
N ASN A 177 -21.39 1.74 -7.12
CA ASN A 177 -21.49 0.43 -7.76
C ASN A 177 -20.15 -0.30 -7.69
N ILE A 178 -20.11 -1.48 -7.07
CA ILE A 178 -18.90 -2.28 -6.93
C ILE A 178 -19.08 -3.61 -7.63
N GLN A 179 -18.18 -3.90 -8.57
CA GLN A 179 -18.17 -5.12 -9.36
C GLN A 179 -16.82 -5.83 -9.17
N GLN A 180 -16.85 -6.98 -8.52
CA GLN A 180 -15.70 -7.86 -8.34
C GLN A 180 -15.65 -8.92 -9.43
N ARG A 181 -14.51 -9.59 -9.57
CA ARG A 181 -14.23 -10.55 -10.64
C ARG A 181 -14.58 -9.98 -12.01
N CYS A 182 -14.37 -8.66 -12.14
CA CYS A 182 -14.62 -7.91 -13.35
C CYS A 182 -13.38 -7.07 -13.70
N ALA A 183 -12.55 -7.60 -14.57
CA ALA A 183 -11.32 -6.91 -15.00
C ALA A 183 -11.63 -5.80 -15.99
N VAL A 184 -10.99 -4.65 -15.81
CA VAL A 184 -10.91 -3.61 -16.85
C VAL A 184 -9.75 -3.96 -17.78
N ARG A 185 -10.06 -4.08 -19.08
CA ARG A 185 -9.09 -4.41 -20.13
C ARG A 185 -8.33 -3.20 -20.64
N GLY A 186 -8.95 -2.02 -20.62
CA GLY A 186 -8.35 -0.77 -21.06
C GLY A 186 -9.35 0.38 -21.07
N LEU A 187 -8.87 1.55 -21.50
CA LEU A 187 -9.70 2.74 -21.67
C LEU A 187 -10.45 2.71 -22.99
N GLU A 188 -11.65 3.26 -23.00
CA GLU A 188 -12.29 3.78 -24.20
C GLU A 188 -11.90 5.24 -24.33
N ILE A 189 -11.32 5.61 -25.47
CA ILE A 189 -10.86 6.96 -25.78
C ILE A 189 -11.62 7.47 -27.00
N ALA A 190 -12.29 8.62 -26.86
CA ALA A 190 -12.98 9.29 -27.95
C ALA A 190 -12.54 10.76 -28.01
N ALA A 191 -12.22 11.24 -29.20
CA ALA A 191 -11.73 12.60 -29.41
C ALA A 191 -10.51 12.98 -28.48
N GLY A 192 -9.62 12.01 -28.24
CA GLY A 192 -8.43 12.21 -27.41
C GLY A 192 -8.68 12.26 -25.90
N LYS A 193 -9.89 11.99 -25.42
CA LYS A 193 -10.28 12.02 -24.01
C LYS A 193 -10.84 10.69 -23.56
N VAL A 194 -10.86 10.43 -22.27
CA VAL A 194 -11.57 9.31 -21.68
C VAL A 194 -13.06 9.37 -22.04
N ALA A 195 -13.60 8.25 -22.51
CA ALA A 195 -15.03 8.06 -22.78
C ALA A 195 -15.61 6.85 -22.00
N GLY A 196 -14.75 6.09 -21.32
CA GLY A 196 -15.14 4.94 -20.51
C GLY A 196 -14.03 3.90 -20.36
N VAL A 197 -14.43 2.69 -20.00
CA VAL A 197 -13.54 1.53 -19.90
C VAL A 197 -14.14 0.31 -20.59
N TRP A 198 -13.29 -0.50 -21.20
CA TRP A 198 -13.61 -1.85 -21.63
C TRP A 198 -13.38 -2.81 -20.47
N THR A 199 -14.47 -3.36 -19.96
CA THR A 199 -14.40 -4.45 -18.99
C THR A 199 -14.50 -5.80 -19.71
N GLU A 200 -14.28 -6.91 -19.01
CA GLU A 200 -14.55 -8.24 -19.55
C GLU A 200 -16.05 -8.49 -19.82
N ARG A 201 -16.93 -7.65 -19.27
CA ARG A 201 -18.40 -7.73 -19.45
C ARG A 201 -18.95 -6.71 -20.43
N GLY A 202 -18.09 -5.91 -21.04
CA GLY A 202 -18.47 -4.89 -22.02
C GLY A 202 -17.99 -3.49 -21.68
N LEU A 203 -18.41 -2.53 -22.50
CA LEU A 203 -18.10 -1.11 -22.33
C LEU A 203 -18.95 -0.50 -21.21
N VAL A 204 -18.28 0.28 -20.34
CA VAL A 204 -18.93 1.15 -19.36
C VAL A 204 -18.47 2.58 -19.62
N LYS A 205 -19.40 3.50 -19.81
CA LYS A 205 -19.14 4.90 -20.15
C LYS A 205 -18.78 5.71 -18.91
N ALA A 206 -17.80 6.59 -19.04
CA ALA A 206 -17.47 7.59 -18.01
C ALA A 206 -16.57 8.66 -18.61
N SER A 207 -16.66 9.88 -18.10
CA SER A 207 -15.75 10.97 -18.48
C SER A 207 -14.46 10.98 -17.67
N THR A 208 -14.42 10.26 -16.54
CA THR A 208 -13.25 10.19 -15.65
C THR A 208 -12.99 8.75 -15.23
N VAL A 209 -11.71 8.35 -15.31
CA VAL A 209 -11.25 7.01 -14.90
C VAL A 209 -10.03 7.17 -14.01
N ILE A 210 -10.06 6.51 -12.84
CA ILE A 210 -8.97 6.54 -11.86
C ILE A 210 -8.32 5.16 -11.79
N CYS A 211 -7.03 5.08 -12.09
CA CYS A 211 -6.25 3.84 -12.00
C CYS A 211 -5.63 3.69 -10.60
N CYS A 212 -6.18 2.76 -9.80
CA CYS A 212 -5.69 2.32 -8.49
C CYS A 212 -5.21 0.86 -8.55
N GLY A 213 -4.58 0.44 -9.65
CA GLY A 213 -4.28 -0.95 -9.97
C GLY A 213 -3.08 -1.56 -9.23
N GLY A 214 -2.43 -0.82 -8.30
CA GLY A 214 -1.27 -1.31 -7.52
C GLY A 214 -0.20 -1.91 -8.42
N ALA A 215 0.23 -3.13 -8.14
CA ALA A 215 1.26 -3.86 -8.89
C ALA A 215 0.99 -3.96 -10.42
N TRP A 216 -0.24 -3.76 -10.86
CA TRP A 216 -0.65 -3.84 -12.25
C TRP A 216 -0.69 -2.50 -12.98
N SER A 217 -0.60 -1.37 -12.26
CA SER A 217 -0.75 -0.03 -12.83
C SER A 217 0.24 0.26 -13.94
N SER A 218 1.53 -0.02 -13.73
CA SER A 218 2.55 0.21 -14.74
C SER A 218 2.30 -0.56 -16.05
N ARG A 219 1.76 -1.79 -15.96
CA ARG A 219 1.39 -2.57 -17.15
C ARG A 219 0.16 -2.02 -17.85
N PHE A 220 -0.81 -1.51 -17.11
CA PHE A 220 -1.98 -0.83 -17.66
C PHE A 220 -1.57 0.44 -18.40
N PHE A 221 -0.70 1.25 -17.82
CA PHE A 221 -0.13 2.47 -18.41
C PHE A 221 0.67 2.19 -19.68
N LYS A 222 1.48 1.13 -19.68
CA LYS A 222 2.26 0.73 -20.86
C LYS A 222 1.38 0.48 -22.08
N GLN A 223 0.17 -0.07 -21.91
CA GLN A 223 -0.77 -0.28 -23.02
C GLN A 223 -1.26 1.04 -23.63
N LEU A 224 -1.26 2.11 -22.84
CA LEU A 224 -1.62 3.47 -23.26
C LEU A 224 -0.43 4.26 -23.85
N GLY A 225 0.76 3.65 -23.91
CA GLY A 225 1.98 4.31 -24.35
C GLY A 225 2.61 5.23 -23.28
N ILE A 226 2.15 5.19 -22.05
CA ILE A 226 2.61 6.05 -20.94
C ILE A 226 3.52 5.24 -20.00
N ASP A 227 4.58 5.87 -19.54
CA ASP A 227 5.54 5.29 -18.62
C ASP A 227 5.20 5.63 -17.16
N LEU A 228 4.80 4.63 -16.39
CA LEU A 228 4.68 4.71 -14.94
C LEU A 228 5.81 3.87 -14.32
N PRO A 229 6.91 4.48 -13.83
CA PRO A 229 8.07 3.74 -13.35
C PRO A 229 7.78 3.10 -11.99
N CYS A 230 7.47 1.81 -12.02
CA CYS A 230 7.29 0.98 -10.85
C CYS A 230 8.09 -0.31 -10.98
N ALA A 231 8.58 -0.81 -9.85
CA ALA A 231 9.14 -2.15 -9.69
C ALA A 231 8.40 -2.89 -8.59
N ASN A 232 7.99 -4.13 -8.83
CA ASN A 232 7.26 -4.91 -7.85
C ASN A 232 8.21 -5.70 -6.96
N ILE A 233 8.22 -5.39 -5.68
CA ILE A 233 9.03 -6.08 -4.67
C ILE A 233 8.15 -7.08 -3.92
N LEU A 234 8.58 -8.33 -3.87
CA LEU A 234 7.89 -9.36 -3.10
C LEU A 234 8.25 -9.25 -1.63
N GLY A 235 7.27 -8.87 -0.81
CA GLY A 235 7.35 -8.90 0.66
C GLY A 235 6.78 -10.20 1.22
N THR A 236 7.40 -10.74 2.29
CA THR A 236 6.94 -11.95 2.99
C THR A 236 6.56 -11.60 4.42
N ALA A 237 5.44 -12.10 4.89
CA ALA A 237 4.99 -11.99 6.26
C ALA A 237 4.25 -13.27 6.70
N PHE A 238 4.02 -13.41 7.99
CA PHE A 238 3.21 -14.50 8.52
C PHE A 238 2.41 -14.06 9.75
N LYS A 239 1.37 -14.81 10.03
CA LYS A 239 0.56 -14.78 11.23
C LYS A 239 0.98 -15.93 12.13
N THR A 240 1.16 -15.64 13.42
CA THR A 240 1.43 -16.67 14.42
C THR A 240 0.14 -17.37 14.85
N THR A 241 0.26 -18.50 15.54
CA THR A 241 -0.81 -19.00 16.40
C THR A 241 -1.13 -17.98 17.49
N ALA A 242 -2.26 -18.15 18.21
CA ALA A 242 -2.59 -17.29 19.35
C ALA A 242 -1.45 -17.30 20.38
N ALA A 243 -1.18 -16.17 20.99
CA ALA A 243 -0.03 -15.95 21.85
C ALA A 243 -0.34 -15.02 23.03
N PRO A 244 0.43 -15.08 24.14
CA PRO A 244 0.35 -14.10 25.19
C PRO A 244 0.52 -12.66 24.66
N GLU A 245 -0.17 -11.70 25.28
CA GLU A 245 0.01 -10.29 24.95
C GLU A 245 1.27 -9.75 25.61
N ILE A 246 2.37 -9.74 24.85
CA ILE A 246 3.64 -9.12 25.29
C ILE A 246 3.85 -7.74 24.68
N ILE A 247 3.17 -7.44 23.57
CA ILE A 247 3.17 -6.16 22.87
C ILE A 247 1.73 -5.81 22.50
N LYS A 248 1.26 -4.62 22.89
CA LYS A 248 -0.12 -4.16 22.61
C LYS A 248 -0.30 -3.60 21.21
N GLY A 249 0.74 -3.03 20.63
CA GLY A 249 0.71 -2.31 19.34
C GLY A 249 1.63 -2.90 18.28
N CYS A 250 2.45 -2.03 17.74
CA CYS A 250 3.45 -2.35 16.72
C CYS A 250 4.85 -2.02 17.23
N VAL A 251 5.79 -2.94 17.01
CA VAL A 251 7.21 -2.75 17.33
C VAL A 251 8.05 -3.08 16.12
N SER A 252 9.02 -2.22 15.81
CA SER A 252 10.08 -2.47 14.83
C SER A 252 11.42 -2.54 15.51
N THR A 253 12.20 -3.52 15.14
CA THR A 253 13.61 -3.67 15.49
C THR A 253 14.44 -3.76 14.21
N PRO A 254 15.77 -3.72 14.26
CA PRO A 254 16.59 -3.97 13.08
C PRO A 254 16.32 -5.32 12.39
N ASN A 255 15.81 -6.31 13.13
CA ASN A 255 15.65 -7.69 12.67
C ASN A 255 14.18 -8.11 12.55
N LEU A 256 13.24 -7.37 13.11
CA LEU A 256 11.85 -7.80 13.25
C LEU A 256 10.87 -6.64 13.16
N ALA A 257 9.73 -6.88 12.52
CA ALA A 257 8.52 -6.07 12.63
C ALA A 257 7.39 -6.94 13.18
N ILE A 258 6.82 -6.54 14.30
CA ILE A 258 5.77 -7.29 15.00
C ILE A 258 4.56 -6.40 15.24
N ARG A 259 3.35 -6.92 15.00
CA ARG A 259 2.07 -6.26 15.28
C ARG A 259 1.11 -7.21 15.97
N ARG A 260 0.53 -6.78 17.09
CA ARG A 260 -0.59 -7.49 17.73
C ARG A 260 -1.84 -7.42 16.84
N ARG A 261 -2.52 -8.54 16.63
CA ARG A 261 -3.77 -8.66 15.88
C ARG A 261 -4.97 -8.70 16.84
N LEU A 262 -6.18 -8.43 16.31
CA LEU A 262 -7.40 -8.49 17.11
C LEU A 262 -7.73 -9.91 17.59
N ASP A 263 -7.30 -10.93 16.85
CA ASP A 263 -7.53 -12.35 17.17
C ASP A 263 -6.52 -12.93 18.17
N GLY A 264 -5.68 -12.09 18.79
CA GLY A 264 -4.72 -12.54 19.79
C GLY A 264 -3.43 -13.15 19.21
N SER A 265 -3.26 -13.18 17.89
CA SER A 265 -2.02 -13.58 17.23
C SER A 265 -1.12 -12.36 16.93
N TYR A 266 0.03 -12.60 16.33
CA TYR A 266 0.91 -11.54 15.82
C TYR A 266 1.11 -11.65 14.31
N THR A 267 1.21 -10.52 13.63
CA THR A 267 1.78 -10.42 12.28
C THR A 267 3.27 -10.14 12.41
N ILE A 268 4.09 -10.93 11.74
CA ILE A 268 5.55 -10.86 11.80
C ILE A 268 6.12 -10.72 10.40
N SER A 269 7.15 -9.86 10.27
CA SER A 269 7.96 -9.73 9.06
C SER A 269 9.36 -9.21 9.41
N ILE A 270 10.26 -9.09 8.44
CA ILE A 270 11.58 -8.48 8.60
C ILE A 270 11.65 -7.18 7.80
N PRO A 271 11.92 -6.03 8.45
CA PRO A 271 12.01 -4.74 7.77
C PRO A 271 13.06 -4.71 6.67
N GLY A 272 12.70 -4.17 5.51
CA GLY A 272 13.60 -4.01 4.37
C GLY A 272 13.99 -5.31 3.65
N ARG A 273 13.54 -6.47 4.09
CA ARG A 273 13.74 -7.74 3.38
C ARG A 273 12.67 -7.92 2.30
N GLY A 274 13.14 -8.15 1.09
CA GLY A 274 12.27 -8.40 -0.06
C GLY A 274 12.98 -9.15 -1.17
N ARG A 275 12.23 -9.50 -2.20
CA ARG A 275 12.72 -10.16 -3.40
C ARG A 275 12.26 -9.39 -4.64
N LEU A 276 13.19 -9.08 -5.53
CA LEU A 276 12.90 -8.60 -6.87
C LEU A 276 12.98 -9.80 -7.82
N ASP A 277 11.87 -10.18 -8.42
CA ASP A 277 11.85 -11.12 -9.52
C ASP A 277 12.05 -10.31 -10.81
N LEU A 278 13.22 -10.46 -11.45
CA LEU A 278 13.58 -9.67 -12.61
C LEU A 278 12.57 -9.89 -13.75
N ALA A 279 12.12 -8.80 -14.35
CA ALA A 279 11.12 -8.79 -15.40
C ALA A 279 11.46 -7.71 -16.44
N PRO A 280 10.86 -7.73 -17.63
CA PRO A 280 11.10 -6.73 -18.68
C PRO A 280 10.89 -5.28 -18.22
N GLN A 281 9.92 -5.04 -17.34
CA GLN A 281 9.66 -3.70 -16.77
C GLN A 281 10.84 -3.18 -15.96
N ASN A 282 11.51 -4.03 -15.18
CA ASN A 282 12.67 -3.63 -14.37
C ASN A 282 13.84 -3.18 -15.26
N LEU A 283 14.03 -3.82 -16.41
CA LEU A 283 15.03 -3.40 -17.39
C LEU A 283 14.64 -2.07 -18.04
N ARG A 284 13.37 -1.86 -18.37
CA ARG A 284 12.85 -0.61 -18.95
C ARG A 284 13.11 0.59 -18.04
N PHE A 285 12.95 0.44 -16.74
CA PHE A 285 13.09 1.51 -15.78
C PHE A 285 14.41 1.49 -14.97
N ALA A 286 15.39 0.68 -15.37
CA ALA A 286 16.63 0.51 -14.64
C ALA A 286 17.35 1.83 -14.32
N THR A 287 17.36 2.78 -15.28
CA THR A 287 17.96 4.10 -15.11
C THR A 287 17.25 4.95 -14.04
N LYS A 288 15.90 4.88 -13.99
CA LYS A 288 15.10 5.58 -13.00
C LYS A 288 15.33 5.05 -11.58
N PHE A 289 15.56 3.75 -11.44
CA PHE A 289 15.85 3.10 -10.16
C PHE A 289 17.33 3.15 -9.74
N TYR A 290 18.22 3.71 -10.56
CA TYR A 290 19.63 3.78 -10.25
C TYR A 290 19.97 4.45 -8.90
N PRO A 291 19.34 5.60 -8.50
CA PRO A 291 19.56 6.20 -7.19
C PRO A 291 19.19 5.25 -6.04
N MET A 292 18.11 4.50 -6.17
CA MET A 292 17.71 3.48 -5.18
C MET A 292 18.73 2.33 -5.11
N TYR A 293 19.21 1.83 -6.24
CA TYR A 293 20.22 0.74 -6.25
C TYR A 293 21.53 1.14 -5.56
N ARG A 294 21.92 2.40 -5.61
CA ARG A 294 23.08 2.92 -4.86
C ARG A 294 22.82 3.03 -3.36
N SER A 295 21.58 3.07 -2.93
CA SER A 295 21.20 3.20 -1.52
C SER A 295 21.43 1.89 -0.73
N LYS A 296 21.51 1.99 0.62
CA LYS A 296 21.60 0.83 1.50
C LYS A 296 20.35 -0.07 1.42
N ILE A 297 19.21 0.45 0.97
CA ILE A 297 17.91 -0.25 0.88
C ILE A 297 18.01 -1.40 -0.12
N ALA A 298 18.56 -1.15 -1.30
CA ALA A 298 18.66 -2.17 -2.36
C ALA A 298 19.57 -3.35 -1.98
N LYS A 299 20.55 -3.14 -1.11
CA LYS A 299 21.46 -4.20 -0.66
C LYS A 299 20.78 -5.34 0.11
N LYS A 300 19.57 -5.11 0.62
CA LYS A 300 18.78 -6.11 1.35
C LYS A 300 17.82 -6.89 0.43
N LEU A 301 17.73 -6.54 -0.85
CA LEU A 301 16.86 -7.21 -1.82
C LEU A 301 17.58 -8.43 -2.42
N LYS A 302 16.85 -9.54 -2.49
CA LYS A 302 17.27 -10.72 -3.27
C LYS A 302 16.77 -10.58 -4.70
N ILE A 303 17.66 -10.62 -5.68
CA ILE A 303 17.28 -10.60 -7.10
C ILE A 303 17.20 -12.05 -7.60
N ARG A 304 16.12 -12.38 -8.32
CA ARG A 304 15.91 -13.69 -8.95
C ARG A 304 15.43 -13.52 -10.38
N ILE A 305 15.75 -14.51 -11.22
CA ILE A 305 15.18 -14.69 -12.55
C ILE A 305 14.34 -15.97 -12.50
N ASN A 306 13.08 -15.87 -12.85
CA ASN A 306 12.14 -16.99 -12.85
C ASN A 306 11.03 -16.78 -13.90
N SER A 307 9.98 -17.57 -13.85
CA SER A 307 8.84 -17.49 -14.78
C SER A 307 8.08 -16.17 -14.77
N SER A 308 8.24 -15.34 -13.70
CA SER A 308 7.64 -13.98 -13.64
C SER A 308 8.15 -13.07 -14.76
N PHE A 309 9.31 -13.38 -15.37
CA PHE A 309 9.81 -12.67 -16.54
C PHE A 309 8.85 -12.73 -17.74
N PHE A 310 8.13 -13.84 -17.89
CA PHE A 310 7.23 -14.08 -19.03
C PHE A 310 5.76 -13.87 -18.69
N SER A 311 5.41 -13.76 -17.42
CA SER A 311 4.02 -13.66 -16.97
C SER A 311 3.88 -12.75 -15.74
N GLY A 312 2.66 -12.24 -15.50
CA GLY A 312 2.39 -11.40 -14.34
C GLY A 312 2.41 -9.89 -14.65
N PRO A 313 2.48 -9.06 -13.61
CA PRO A 313 2.25 -7.62 -13.73
C PRO A 313 3.36 -6.86 -14.47
N GLU A 314 4.57 -7.39 -14.51
CA GLU A 314 5.74 -6.72 -15.10
C GLU A 314 6.21 -7.35 -16.41
N ALA A 315 5.48 -8.36 -16.90
CA ALA A 315 5.81 -9.03 -18.17
C ALA A 315 5.58 -8.14 -19.39
N ALA A 316 6.25 -8.48 -20.48
CA ALA A 316 6.01 -7.87 -21.77
C ALA A 316 4.68 -8.33 -22.41
N GLY A 317 4.32 -7.68 -23.50
CA GLY A 317 3.15 -8.01 -24.32
C GLY A 317 1.98 -7.05 -24.15
N SER A 318 1.13 -7.03 -25.17
CA SER A 318 -0.11 -6.26 -25.28
C SER A 318 -1.30 -7.22 -25.45
N TRP A 319 -2.51 -6.70 -25.35
CA TRP A 319 -3.75 -7.43 -25.56
C TRP A 319 -4.78 -6.52 -26.26
N SER A 320 -5.76 -7.10 -26.91
CA SER A 320 -6.88 -6.35 -27.48
C SER A 320 -8.02 -6.24 -26.46
N MET A 321 -8.88 -5.23 -26.65
CA MET A 321 -10.05 -5.04 -25.77
C MET A 321 -11.08 -6.16 -25.91
N GLN A 322 -11.06 -6.89 -27.03
CA GLN A 322 -11.96 -8.01 -27.32
C GLN A 322 -11.42 -9.36 -26.82
N SER A 323 -10.14 -9.41 -26.43
CA SER A 323 -9.50 -10.67 -25.99
C SER A 323 -9.28 -10.69 -24.48
N ARG A 324 -9.11 -11.91 -23.94
CA ARG A 324 -8.80 -12.11 -22.53
C ARG A 324 -7.47 -11.45 -22.15
N SER A 325 -7.53 -10.51 -21.24
CA SER A 325 -6.40 -9.73 -20.77
C SER A 325 -5.53 -10.46 -19.76
N PRO A 326 -4.30 -9.98 -19.44
CA PRO A 326 -3.51 -10.48 -18.35
C PRO A 326 -4.19 -10.36 -16.99
N PHE A 327 -5.04 -9.36 -16.80
CA PHE A 327 -5.79 -9.11 -15.56
C PHE A 327 -6.81 -10.21 -15.28
N GLU A 328 -7.45 -10.76 -16.33
CA GLU A 328 -8.37 -11.90 -16.22
C GLU A 328 -7.63 -13.24 -16.02
N LYS A 329 -6.42 -13.36 -16.59
CA LYS A 329 -5.57 -14.56 -16.44
C LYS A 329 -5.03 -14.68 -15.01
N HIS A 330 -4.76 -13.53 -14.35
CA HIS A 330 -4.18 -13.45 -13.01
C HIS A 330 -5.05 -12.58 -12.09
N ARG A 331 -6.23 -13.11 -11.73
CA ARG A 331 -7.19 -12.36 -10.90
C ARG A 331 -6.67 -12.03 -9.52
N VAL A 332 -5.86 -12.87 -8.94
CA VAL A 332 -5.22 -12.67 -7.64
C VAL A 332 -3.78 -13.18 -7.74
N LEU A 333 -2.84 -12.32 -7.45
CA LEU A 333 -1.45 -12.70 -7.28
C LEU A 333 -1.28 -13.35 -5.91
N ASP A 334 -0.89 -14.62 -5.88
CA ASP A 334 -0.70 -15.39 -4.65
C ASP A 334 0.67 -16.07 -4.65
N PRO A 335 1.76 -15.28 -4.63
CA PRO A 335 3.11 -15.82 -4.66
C PRO A 335 3.44 -16.55 -3.37
N ALA A 336 4.27 -17.59 -3.46
CA ALA A 336 4.74 -18.31 -2.30
C ALA A 336 5.66 -17.41 -1.42
N PRO A 337 5.52 -17.47 -0.09
CA PRO A 337 6.39 -16.75 0.83
C PRO A 337 7.84 -17.29 0.78
N ASP A 338 8.82 -16.42 1.02
CA ASP A 338 10.24 -16.82 1.08
C ASP A 338 10.51 -17.57 2.39
N ARG A 339 10.80 -18.87 2.27
CA ARG A 339 11.06 -19.76 3.41
C ARG A 339 12.28 -19.34 4.23
N GLY A 340 13.27 -18.67 3.60
CA GLY A 340 14.44 -18.16 4.30
C GLY A 340 14.07 -17.02 5.24
N ILE A 341 13.23 -16.08 4.75
CA ILE A 341 12.72 -14.97 5.56
C ILE A 341 11.86 -15.49 6.72
N LEU A 342 11.01 -16.51 6.50
CA LEU A 342 10.20 -17.09 7.57
C LEU A 342 11.07 -17.70 8.69
N ARG A 343 12.10 -18.44 8.33
CA ARG A 343 13.04 -19.03 9.32
C ARG A 343 13.83 -17.97 10.08
N GLU A 344 14.35 -16.95 9.37
CA GLU A 344 15.06 -15.83 9.96
C GLU A 344 14.16 -15.06 10.93
N ALA A 345 12.92 -14.78 10.55
CA ALA A 345 11.97 -14.04 11.37
C ALA A 345 11.56 -14.79 12.65
N ILE A 346 11.35 -16.12 12.57
CA ILE A 346 11.08 -16.94 13.77
C ILE A 346 12.29 -16.97 14.70
N ALA A 347 13.49 -17.10 14.16
CA ALA A 347 14.70 -17.10 14.97
C ALA A 347 14.89 -15.74 15.68
N SER A 348 14.71 -14.63 14.97
CA SER A 348 14.75 -13.28 15.55
C SER A 348 13.65 -13.07 16.59
N LEU A 349 12.43 -13.56 16.32
CA LEU A 349 11.31 -13.45 17.25
C LEU A 349 11.62 -14.10 18.60
N VAL A 350 12.13 -15.33 18.59
CA VAL A 350 12.46 -16.07 19.82
C VAL A 350 13.66 -15.45 20.53
N ALA A 351 14.64 -14.96 19.80
CA ALA A 351 15.83 -14.30 20.37
C ALA A 351 15.47 -12.98 21.06
N GLU A 352 14.65 -12.15 20.42
CA GLU A 352 14.26 -10.84 20.95
C GLU A 352 13.14 -10.93 21.99
N PHE A 353 12.22 -11.87 21.82
CA PHE A 353 11.04 -12.08 22.70
C PHE A 353 10.95 -13.54 23.19
N PRO A 354 11.78 -13.95 24.16
CA PRO A 354 11.81 -15.34 24.66
C PRO A 354 10.47 -15.84 25.19
N ALA A 355 9.60 -14.94 25.66
CA ALA A 355 8.23 -15.27 26.08
C ALA A 355 7.36 -15.83 24.94
N LEU A 356 7.76 -15.68 23.68
CA LEU A 356 7.11 -16.26 22.51
C LEU A 356 7.81 -17.55 22.00
N LYS A 357 8.69 -18.15 22.81
CA LYS A 357 9.31 -19.43 22.47
C LYS A 357 8.24 -20.51 22.30
N GLY A 358 8.34 -21.26 21.21
CA GLY A 358 7.38 -22.34 20.89
C GLY A 358 6.15 -21.88 20.11
N ILE A 359 6.03 -20.59 19.80
CA ILE A 359 4.94 -20.10 18.95
C ILE A 359 5.05 -20.64 17.52
N GLY A 360 3.92 -21.09 16.97
CA GLY A 360 3.84 -21.60 15.60
C GLY A 360 3.47 -20.55 14.55
N ILE A 361 3.73 -20.87 13.28
CA ILE A 361 3.16 -20.13 12.14
C ILE A 361 1.79 -20.72 11.84
N ASP A 362 0.73 -19.92 11.99
CA ASP A 362 -0.63 -20.28 11.59
C ASP A 362 -0.78 -20.16 10.07
N HIS A 363 -0.35 -19.02 9.52
CA HIS A 363 -0.45 -18.73 8.10
C HIS A 363 0.68 -17.82 7.63
N ALA A 364 1.31 -18.14 6.50
CA ALA A 364 2.32 -17.32 5.86
C ALA A 364 1.89 -16.93 4.45
N TRP A 365 2.25 -15.70 4.04
CA TRP A 365 1.93 -15.16 2.73
C TRP A 365 3.05 -14.29 2.18
N ALA A 366 2.95 -13.98 0.89
CA ALA A 366 3.73 -12.93 0.27
C ALA A 366 2.82 -12.05 -0.59
N GLY A 367 3.28 -10.84 -0.91
CA GLY A 367 2.56 -9.90 -1.74
C GLY A 367 3.51 -9.02 -2.54
N TRP A 368 3.04 -8.56 -3.70
CA TRP A 368 3.77 -7.67 -4.58
C TRP A 368 3.53 -6.22 -4.18
N ILE A 369 4.61 -5.51 -3.87
CA ILE A 369 4.63 -4.11 -3.46
C ILE A 369 5.03 -3.27 -4.67
N ASP A 370 4.13 -2.44 -5.17
CA ASP A 370 4.33 -1.49 -6.25
C ASP A 370 5.23 -0.34 -5.79
N THR A 371 6.49 -0.40 -6.14
CA THR A 371 7.54 0.50 -5.64
C THR A 371 7.95 1.49 -6.72
N THR A 372 7.90 2.79 -6.41
CA THR A 372 8.42 3.88 -7.24
C THR A 372 9.93 4.10 -6.99
N PRO A 373 10.66 4.79 -7.89
CA PRO A 373 12.09 5.02 -7.74
C PRO A 373 12.49 5.79 -6.48
N ASP A 374 11.63 6.68 -5.98
CA ASP A 374 11.83 7.53 -4.81
C ASP A 374 11.00 7.10 -3.59
N LEU A 375 10.25 6.01 -3.70
CA LEU A 375 9.30 5.48 -2.72
C LEU A 375 8.08 6.37 -2.43
N VAL A 376 7.92 7.50 -3.12
CA VAL A 376 6.75 8.38 -3.00
C VAL A 376 5.69 7.96 -4.02
N PRO A 377 4.39 7.90 -3.67
CA PRO A 377 3.35 7.48 -4.60
C PRO A 377 3.18 8.47 -5.76
N VAL A 378 2.51 8.01 -6.81
CA VAL A 378 2.03 8.86 -7.90
C VAL A 378 0.52 9.06 -7.71
N ILE A 379 0.12 10.32 -7.56
CA ILE A 379 -1.28 10.78 -7.56
C ILE A 379 -1.32 11.95 -8.52
N ASP A 380 -1.86 11.74 -9.72
CA ASP A 380 -1.76 12.75 -10.78
C ASP A 380 -2.86 12.59 -11.84
N SER A 381 -3.20 13.67 -12.51
CA SER A 381 -3.95 13.66 -13.76
C SER A 381 -3.00 13.44 -14.93
N ILE A 382 -3.40 12.67 -15.91
CA ILE A 382 -2.56 12.33 -17.07
C ILE A 382 -2.93 13.27 -18.20
N ASP A 383 -2.08 14.26 -18.46
CA ASP A 383 -2.33 15.32 -19.43
C ASP A 383 -2.51 14.79 -20.85
N GLU A 384 -1.80 13.71 -21.20
CA GLU A 384 -1.89 13.05 -22.51
C GLU A 384 -3.28 12.43 -22.77
N ILE A 385 -4.04 12.13 -21.71
CA ILE A 385 -5.38 11.54 -21.80
C ILE A 385 -6.31 12.25 -20.81
N PRO A 386 -6.87 13.42 -21.15
CA PRO A 386 -7.77 14.14 -20.28
C PRO A 386 -8.92 13.26 -19.74
N GLY A 387 -9.15 13.32 -18.44
CA GLY A 387 -10.09 12.44 -17.72
C GLY A 387 -9.47 11.16 -17.18
N PHE A 388 -8.17 10.89 -17.44
CA PHE A 388 -7.46 9.77 -16.83
C PHE A 388 -6.61 10.24 -15.65
N VAL A 389 -6.75 9.56 -14.50
CA VAL A 389 -6.08 9.86 -13.24
C VAL A 389 -5.39 8.61 -12.71
N VAL A 390 -4.27 8.77 -12.05
CA VAL A 390 -3.54 7.68 -11.37
C VAL A 390 -3.44 7.92 -9.88
N ALA A 391 -3.58 6.84 -9.09
CA ALA A 391 -3.21 6.79 -7.68
C ALA A 391 -2.56 5.42 -7.40
N SER A 392 -1.22 5.33 -7.53
CA SER A 392 -0.49 4.07 -7.48
C SER A 392 0.98 4.28 -7.06
N GLY A 393 1.75 3.19 -6.95
CA GLY A 393 3.17 3.26 -6.59
C GLY A 393 3.41 3.57 -5.11
N PHE A 394 2.57 3.06 -4.22
CA PHE A 394 2.60 3.39 -2.79
C PHE A 394 3.74 2.73 -1.99
N SER A 395 4.61 1.98 -2.61
CA SER A 395 5.90 1.52 -2.06
C SER A 395 5.83 0.83 -0.69
N GLY A 396 4.71 0.13 -0.40
CA GLY A 396 4.46 -0.52 0.89
C GLY A 396 3.84 0.38 1.97
N HIS A 397 3.51 1.64 1.65
CA HIS A 397 2.94 2.61 2.59
C HIS A 397 1.44 2.80 2.44
N GLY A 398 0.87 2.43 1.32
CA GLY A 398 -0.50 2.71 0.90
C GLY A 398 -1.58 2.31 1.91
N PHE A 399 -1.35 1.31 2.75
CA PHE A 399 -2.33 0.93 3.76
C PHE A 399 -2.56 2.06 4.78
N GLY A 400 -1.50 2.54 5.42
CA GLY A 400 -1.60 3.58 6.44
C GLY A 400 -2.07 4.92 5.90
N ILE A 401 -1.59 5.31 4.70
CA ILE A 401 -1.92 6.60 4.07
C ILE A 401 -3.10 6.53 3.10
N GLY A 402 -3.74 5.36 2.96
CA GLY A 402 -4.82 5.10 2.00
C GLY A 402 -6.00 6.07 2.10
N PRO A 403 -6.59 6.29 3.29
CA PRO A 403 -7.68 7.24 3.45
C PRO A 403 -7.32 8.67 3.03
N GLY A 404 -6.11 9.14 3.38
CA GLY A 404 -5.61 10.45 2.95
C GLY A 404 -5.36 10.53 1.44
N ALA A 405 -4.77 9.50 0.86
CA ALA A 405 -4.57 9.40 -0.58
C ALA A 405 -5.92 9.37 -1.34
N GLY A 406 -6.90 8.63 -0.81
CA GLY A 406 -8.27 8.61 -1.36
C GLY A 406 -8.91 9.98 -1.38
N LYS A 407 -8.80 10.73 -0.28
CA LYS A 407 -9.27 12.12 -0.17
C LYS A 407 -8.58 13.03 -1.17
N LEU A 408 -7.24 12.98 -1.23
CA LEU A 408 -6.46 13.82 -2.14
C LEU A 408 -6.80 13.54 -3.61
N THR A 409 -6.93 12.25 -3.98
CA THR A 409 -7.33 11.84 -5.33
C THR A 409 -8.75 12.32 -5.67
N ALA A 410 -9.69 12.21 -4.72
CA ALA A 410 -11.05 12.73 -4.92
C ALA A 410 -11.07 14.25 -5.09
N GLN A 411 -10.27 15.00 -4.34
CA GLN A 411 -10.13 16.44 -4.50
C GLN A 411 -9.56 16.82 -5.87
N LEU A 412 -8.54 16.09 -6.34
CA LEU A 412 -7.96 16.29 -7.67
C LEU A 412 -9.02 16.11 -8.77
N VAL A 413 -9.82 15.05 -8.70
CA VAL A 413 -10.88 14.74 -9.69
C VAL A 413 -12.01 15.78 -9.66
N MET A 414 -12.35 16.29 -8.47
CA MET A 414 -13.43 17.26 -8.29
C MET A 414 -12.97 18.72 -8.46
N ASN A 415 -11.69 18.96 -8.75
CA ASN A 415 -11.06 20.28 -8.77
C ASN A 415 -11.27 21.07 -7.44
N ASP A 416 -11.34 20.34 -6.31
CA ASP A 416 -11.39 20.95 -5.00
C ASP A 416 -10.01 21.43 -4.55
N GLN A 417 -9.97 22.39 -3.61
CA GLN A 417 -8.72 22.76 -2.95
C GLN A 417 -8.13 21.55 -2.22
N PRO A 418 -6.92 21.09 -2.56
CA PRO A 418 -6.29 19.95 -1.89
C PRO A 418 -5.92 20.30 -0.45
N TYR A 419 -6.10 19.36 0.47
CA TYR A 419 -5.76 19.55 1.88
C TYR A 419 -4.24 19.59 2.15
N THR A 420 -3.43 19.16 1.20
CA THR A 420 -1.96 19.22 1.24
C THR A 420 -1.42 19.44 -0.17
N ASP A 421 -0.18 19.91 -0.27
CA ASP A 421 0.51 20.02 -1.55
C ASP A 421 0.64 18.65 -2.22
N PHE A 422 0.18 18.53 -3.45
CA PHE A 422 0.28 17.28 -4.23
C PHE A 422 1.43 17.31 -5.26
N SER A 423 2.15 18.43 -5.37
CA SER A 423 3.26 18.56 -6.32
C SER A 423 4.32 17.45 -6.19
N PRO A 424 4.62 16.91 -4.99
CA PRO A 424 5.55 15.80 -4.85
C PRO A 424 5.04 14.48 -5.45
N TYR A 425 3.73 14.37 -5.71
CA TYR A 425 3.11 13.13 -6.19
C TYR A 425 2.93 13.06 -7.70
N ARG A 426 3.30 14.12 -8.45
CA ARG A 426 3.15 14.17 -9.91
C ARG A 426 3.98 13.10 -10.61
N LEU A 427 3.44 12.53 -11.69
CA LEU A 427 4.14 11.57 -12.53
C LEU A 427 5.33 12.23 -13.25
N SER A 428 5.15 13.51 -13.67
CA SER A 428 6.15 14.28 -14.42
C SER A 428 7.50 14.40 -13.70
N ARG A 429 7.55 14.31 -12.35
CA ARG A 429 8.80 14.36 -11.57
C ARG A 429 9.86 13.32 -11.98
N PHE A 430 9.43 12.26 -12.66
CA PHE A 430 10.34 11.27 -13.22
C PHE A 430 10.85 11.61 -14.63
N TYR A 431 10.32 12.67 -15.28
CA TYR A 431 10.57 12.97 -16.70
C TYR A 431 10.88 14.43 -16.97
N ASP A 432 10.65 15.37 -16.05
CA ASP A 432 10.85 16.81 -16.21
C ASP A 432 12.30 17.28 -15.98
N GLY A 433 13.24 16.35 -15.80
CA GLY A 433 14.64 16.67 -15.50
C GLY A 433 14.96 16.83 -14.01
N THR A 434 13.95 16.78 -13.15
CA THR A 434 14.15 16.77 -11.69
C THR A 434 14.99 15.55 -11.26
N GLU A 435 15.97 15.76 -10.40
CA GLU A 435 16.74 14.66 -9.83
C GLU A 435 15.85 13.75 -8.99
N ILE A 436 15.83 12.45 -9.31
CA ILE A 436 15.09 11.46 -8.53
C ILE A 436 15.76 11.34 -7.17
N ARG A 437 15.04 11.74 -6.13
CA ARG A 437 15.54 11.73 -4.76
C ARG A 437 15.88 10.31 -4.31
N GLN A 438 16.91 10.21 -3.47
CA GLN A 438 17.12 8.98 -2.72
C GLN A 438 16.01 8.82 -1.68
N PRO A 439 15.47 7.59 -1.52
CA PRO A 439 14.48 7.33 -0.50
C PRO A 439 14.98 7.73 0.89
N GLN A 440 14.20 8.55 1.60
CA GLN A 440 14.55 9.03 2.95
C GLN A 440 14.01 8.11 4.05
N MET A 441 13.21 7.13 3.68
CA MET A 441 12.64 6.16 4.62
C MET A 441 13.65 5.06 4.95
N MET A 442 13.62 4.65 6.18
CA MET A 442 14.46 3.61 6.73
C MET A 442 13.64 2.47 7.32
#